data_5f1e7c65a8594c42a55ad889867f1da5
#
_entry.id   5f1e7c65a8594c42a55ad889867f1da5
#
_cell.length_a   1.000
_cell.length_b   1.000
_cell.length_c   1.000
_cell.angle_alpha   90.00
_cell.angle_beta   90.00
_cell.angle_gamma   90.00
#
_symmetry.space_group_name_H-M   'P 1'
#
loop_
_entity.id
_entity.type
_entity.pdbx_description
1 polymer ?
#
loop_
_entity_poly.entity_id
_entity_poly.type
_entity_poly.pdbx_seq_one_letter_code
_entity_poly.pdbx_strand_id
1 'polypeptide(L)'
;MTSILAPTLRTIVPADVTTVQRVRLVAGVMVVAHLVLRAWALLPAWFYSDDLRFIEDGTSNPLTAGFLMTPHDSQLMPVGVLVSWVVAHAGPYAWGTAALLTLILQAVAVGCCWLMLRTAFGERWAILVPFGLFLFSAMGIEGMVWWAAALNALPMQIGFMLTVTAVLLWSRERRARWAWLAAAAFALTVASGPRGLVTVVPLGLLMMLFLTSGPWWRRPVDTLRRHALLVVPLALLGAGYLALYATTTTSPVAASTDAPLLRLAGNLVGRAWLPSVVGGPWQWELVADPVSVPDPSDTVAVVAAIVVVAAVVVLLRRNPGPTAAAAAIMVAQLTATYVALVFGRALQLGALAGLNMRYLADALPVTVLVIGLMTMPLLDDVAPAFRRPLPSPRALAGPARAGLSVALGVALIGGVVSTIGYARPWHDSFPARAYVANAVASLRADPTPVADLEVPDLVQLSIHYPSNLPSRLLAPYGDVVQTTDAGNDIRVLDSSGTSRQAVVEGGAEVEPADEPGCGLRVTTRPASVTFDFTTMSVDPWTAISYAGSAAGRVSITADGRALPDLDVAAGPHTYFLRTDGAYSRLTLRARTPDVQMCVDRVRAGEIKALP
;
A
#
# COMPACT_ATOMS: atom_id res chain seq x y z
N MET A 1 -62.09 -7.20 -31.67
CA MET A 1 -61.35 -5.99 -32.13
C MET A 1 -60.62 -5.42 -30.94
N THR A 2 -59.41 -5.85 -30.75
CA THR A 2 -58.50 -5.37 -29.70
C THR A 2 -57.21 -4.91 -30.36
N SER A 3 -57.05 -3.59 -30.47
CA SER A 3 -55.85 -2.96 -31.04
C SER A 3 -54.73 -3.02 -30.01
N ILE A 4 -53.72 -3.84 -30.28
CA ILE A 4 -52.45 -3.89 -29.55
C ILE A 4 -51.66 -2.64 -29.94
N LEU A 5 -51.58 -1.67 -29.01
CA LEU A 5 -50.69 -0.53 -29.09
C LEU A 5 -49.24 -1.04 -28.99
N ALA A 6 -48.53 -1.00 -30.12
CA ALA A 6 -47.11 -1.24 -30.16
C ALA A 6 -46.38 -0.19 -29.30
N PRO A 7 -45.41 -0.61 -28.47
CA PRO A 7 -44.58 0.36 -27.74
C PRO A 7 -43.69 1.09 -28.75
N THR A 8 -43.89 2.39 -28.89
CA THR A 8 -42.99 3.27 -29.63
C THR A 8 -41.58 3.18 -29.05
N LEU A 9 -40.70 2.51 -29.77
CA LEU A 9 -39.25 2.57 -29.59
C LEU A 9 -38.84 4.04 -29.66
N ARG A 10 -38.64 4.68 -28.51
CA ARG A 10 -37.97 5.97 -28.45
C ARG A 10 -36.51 5.74 -28.85
N THR A 11 -36.22 5.97 -30.11
CA THR A 11 -34.87 6.13 -30.63
C THR A 11 -34.11 7.11 -29.72
N ILE A 12 -33.06 6.63 -29.09
CA ILE A 12 -32.05 7.51 -28.46
C ILE A 12 -31.47 8.31 -29.60
N VAL A 13 -31.85 9.60 -29.68
CA VAL A 13 -31.31 10.52 -30.71
C VAL A 13 -29.79 10.47 -30.56
N PRO A 14 -29.04 10.10 -31.61
CA PRO A 14 -27.60 10.16 -31.60
C PRO A 14 -27.15 11.56 -31.18
N ALA A 15 -26.23 11.68 -30.24
CA ALA A 15 -25.68 12.98 -29.88
C ALA A 15 -25.07 13.61 -31.16
N ASP A 16 -25.40 14.87 -31.40
CA ASP A 16 -24.81 15.61 -32.52
C ASP A 16 -23.28 15.53 -32.48
N VAL A 17 -22.62 15.30 -33.62
CA VAL A 17 -21.17 15.13 -33.75
C VAL A 17 -20.42 16.26 -33.05
N THR A 18 -20.93 17.49 -33.11
CA THR A 18 -20.35 18.64 -32.42
C THR A 18 -20.43 18.52 -30.90
N THR A 19 -21.47 17.93 -30.35
CA THR A 19 -21.62 17.65 -28.90
C THR A 19 -20.62 16.61 -28.45
N VAL A 20 -20.45 15.51 -29.17
CA VAL A 20 -19.47 14.47 -28.86
C VAL A 20 -18.04 15.01 -28.84
N GLN A 21 -17.68 15.80 -29.87
CA GLN A 21 -16.36 16.45 -29.95
C GLN A 21 -16.09 17.39 -28.77
N ARG A 22 -17.08 18.20 -28.37
CA ARG A 22 -16.94 19.07 -27.19
C ARG A 22 -16.80 18.29 -25.88
N VAL A 23 -17.56 17.22 -25.70
CA VAL A 23 -17.45 16.35 -24.51
C VAL A 23 -16.07 15.73 -24.44
N ARG A 24 -15.53 15.21 -25.55
CA ARG A 24 -14.16 14.66 -25.62
C ARG A 24 -13.10 15.71 -25.34
N LEU A 25 -13.25 16.92 -25.85
CA LEU A 25 -12.31 18.02 -25.60
C LEU A 25 -12.28 18.38 -24.11
N VAL A 26 -13.45 18.56 -23.48
CA VAL A 26 -13.52 18.87 -22.05
C VAL A 26 -12.95 17.71 -21.21
N ALA A 27 -13.29 16.46 -21.53
CA ALA A 27 -12.71 15.30 -20.88
C ALA A 27 -11.17 15.28 -21.02
N GLY A 28 -10.64 15.58 -22.21
CA GLY A 28 -9.19 15.68 -22.45
C GLY A 28 -8.53 16.76 -21.58
N VAL A 29 -9.13 17.93 -21.46
CA VAL A 29 -8.64 19.01 -20.59
C VAL A 29 -8.64 18.56 -19.11
N MET A 30 -9.72 17.89 -18.66
CA MET A 30 -9.81 17.36 -17.31
C MET A 30 -8.73 16.29 -17.05
N VAL A 31 -8.45 15.42 -18.02
CA VAL A 31 -7.38 14.41 -17.92
C VAL A 31 -6.01 15.07 -17.78
N VAL A 32 -5.70 16.06 -18.60
CA VAL A 32 -4.43 16.80 -18.52
C VAL A 32 -4.29 17.46 -17.15
N ALA A 33 -5.32 18.18 -16.69
CA ALA A 33 -5.32 18.83 -15.37
C ALA A 33 -5.12 17.81 -14.24
N HIS A 34 -5.79 16.67 -14.32
CA HIS A 34 -5.62 15.56 -13.36
C HIS A 34 -4.19 15.01 -13.35
N LEU A 35 -3.62 14.68 -14.52
CA LEU A 35 -2.27 14.12 -14.58
C LEU A 35 -1.21 15.12 -14.11
N VAL A 36 -1.39 16.41 -14.37
CA VAL A 36 -0.53 17.46 -13.82
C VAL A 36 -0.63 17.52 -12.29
N LEU A 37 -1.86 17.47 -11.74
CA LEU A 37 -2.08 17.44 -10.28
C LEU A 37 -1.45 16.20 -9.64
N ARG A 38 -1.59 15.03 -10.29
CA ARG A 38 -1.03 13.77 -9.78
C ARG A 38 0.49 13.74 -9.90
N ALA A 39 1.06 14.26 -10.97
CA ALA A 39 2.50 14.42 -11.12
C ALA A 39 3.06 15.37 -10.04
N TRP A 40 2.39 16.49 -9.79
CA TRP A 40 2.76 17.40 -8.70
C TRP A 40 2.73 16.70 -7.33
N ALA A 41 1.70 15.89 -7.06
CA ALA A 41 1.58 15.18 -5.78
C ALA A 41 2.64 14.09 -5.60
N LEU A 42 3.07 13.41 -6.68
CA LEU A 42 3.91 12.22 -6.62
C LEU A 42 5.40 12.50 -6.81
N LEU A 43 5.78 13.40 -7.73
CA LEU A 43 7.19 13.56 -8.11
C LEU A 43 8.11 13.98 -6.96
N PRO A 44 7.69 14.87 -6.02
CA PRO A 44 8.53 15.22 -4.87
C PRO A 44 8.63 14.14 -3.80
N ALA A 45 7.69 13.17 -3.78
CA ALA A 45 7.66 12.08 -2.81
C ALA A 45 8.85 11.12 -2.94
N TRP A 46 8.93 10.15 -2.06
CA TRP A 46 9.92 9.09 -2.06
C TRP A 46 9.34 7.80 -1.46
N PHE A 47 10.12 6.72 -1.44
CA PHE A 47 9.74 5.45 -0.84
C PHE A 47 9.52 5.56 0.66
N TYR A 48 8.49 4.88 1.15
CA TYR A 48 8.06 4.92 2.55
C TYR A 48 7.71 3.53 3.06
N SER A 49 8.23 3.15 4.24
CA SER A 49 7.85 1.93 4.95
C SER A 49 7.90 0.67 4.05
N ASP A 50 6.76 0.07 3.72
CA ASP A 50 6.66 -1.15 2.89
C ASP A 50 7.38 -1.03 1.53
N ASP A 51 7.47 0.18 0.99
CA ASP A 51 8.12 0.44 -0.30
C ASP A 51 9.60 0.02 -0.28
N LEU A 52 10.29 0.27 0.82
CA LEU A 52 11.71 -0.06 0.99
C LEU A 52 11.91 -1.58 0.92
N ARG A 53 11.02 -2.33 1.57
CA ARG A 53 11.03 -3.79 1.55
C ARG A 53 10.76 -4.34 0.14
N PHE A 54 9.80 -3.75 -0.61
CA PHE A 54 9.56 -4.16 -1.98
C PHE A 54 10.78 -3.98 -2.89
N ILE A 55 11.56 -2.92 -2.68
CA ILE A 55 12.80 -2.68 -3.44
C ILE A 55 13.89 -3.67 -3.01
N GLU A 56 14.07 -3.92 -1.72
CA GLU A 56 15.01 -4.91 -1.19
C GLU A 56 14.70 -6.31 -1.73
N ASP A 57 13.44 -6.77 -1.56
CA ASP A 57 12.99 -8.07 -2.04
C ASP A 57 13.17 -8.21 -3.57
N GLY A 58 12.84 -7.15 -4.33
CA GLY A 58 13.01 -7.12 -5.78
C GLY A 58 14.47 -7.17 -6.22
N THR A 59 15.39 -6.59 -5.44
CA THR A 59 16.83 -6.61 -5.71
C THR A 59 17.44 -7.98 -5.39
N SER A 60 17.03 -8.56 -4.26
CA SER A 60 17.65 -9.77 -3.70
C SER A 60 17.15 -11.07 -4.34
N ASN A 61 16.04 -11.03 -5.10
CA ASN A 61 15.42 -12.24 -5.65
C ASN A 61 15.35 -12.21 -7.18
N PRO A 62 15.64 -13.35 -7.84
CA PRO A 62 15.42 -13.49 -9.27
C PRO A 62 13.92 -13.54 -9.60
N LEU A 63 13.55 -13.09 -10.80
CA LEU A 63 12.18 -13.13 -11.28
C LEU A 63 11.76 -14.58 -11.55
N THR A 64 11.09 -15.19 -10.59
CA THR A 64 10.54 -16.54 -10.67
C THR A 64 9.05 -16.54 -10.33
N ALA A 65 8.34 -17.58 -10.73
CA ALA A 65 6.93 -17.74 -10.34
C ALA A 65 6.78 -17.83 -8.81
N GLY A 66 7.73 -18.46 -8.11
CA GLY A 66 7.76 -18.52 -6.64
C GLY A 66 7.88 -17.14 -6.02
N PHE A 67 8.80 -16.30 -6.50
CA PHE A 67 8.97 -14.93 -6.03
C PHE A 67 7.69 -14.09 -6.27
N LEU A 68 7.09 -14.17 -7.47
CA LEU A 68 5.85 -13.45 -7.75
C LEU A 68 4.69 -13.85 -6.85
N MET A 69 4.68 -15.08 -6.33
CA MET A 69 3.65 -15.61 -5.45
C MET A 69 3.99 -15.48 -3.96
N THR A 70 5.07 -14.78 -3.60
CA THR A 70 5.43 -14.51 -2.21
C THR A 70 4.47 -13.45 -1.64
N PRO A 71 3.76 -13.74 -0.54
CA PRO A 71 2.88 -12.76 0.10
C PRO A 71 3.69 -11.67 0.81
N HIS A 72 3.25 -10.43 0.71
CA HIS A 72 3.77 -9.28 1.47
C HIS A 72 2.68 -8.81 2.45
N ASP A 73 2.95 -8.85 3.75
CA ASP A 73 1.99 -8.48 4.82
C ASP A 73 0.59 -9.06 4.61
N SER A 74 0.51 -10.34 4.33
CA SER A 74 -0.73 -11.06 4.00
C SER A 74 -1.41 -10.57 2.69
N GLN A 75 -0.68 -9.87 1.83
CA GLN A 75 -1.14 -9.46 0.50
C GLN A 75 -0.49 -10.34 -0.57
N LEU A 76 -1.27 -11.20 -1.19
CA LEU A 76 -0.83 -11.92 -2.39
C LEU A 76 -1.11 -11.03 -3.61
N MET A 77 -0.07 -10.39 -4.17
CA MET A 77 -0.23 -9.39 -5.23
C MET A 77 0.85 -9.51 -6.33
N PRO A 78 0.85 -10.59 -7.10
CA PRO A 78 1.90 -10.86 -8.09
C PRO A 78 2.12 -9.74 -9.10
N VAL A 79 1.09 -8.96 -9.44
CA VAL A 79 1.23 -7.78 -10.32
C VAL A 79 2.06 -6.69 -9.65
N GLY A 80 1.81 -6.40 -8.38
CA GLY A 80 2.58 -5.43 -7.61
C GLY A 80 4.03 -5.85 -7.44
N VAL A 81 4.27 -7.14 -7.11
CA VAL A 81 5.62 -7.72 -6.99
C VAL A 81 6.38 -7.64 -8.32
N LEU A 82 5.72 -7.87 -9.46
CA LEU A 82 6.36 -7.71 -10.78
C LEU A 82 6.78 -6.25 -11.02
N VAL A 83 5.92 -5.28 -10.73
CA VAL A 83 6.26 -3.87 -10.90
C VAL A 83 7.40 -3.46 -9.95
N SER A 84 7.41 -3.94 -8.70
CA SER A 84 8.49 -3.66 -7.74
C SER A 84 9.81 -4.25 -8.21
N TRP A 85 9.80 -5.46 -8.76
CA TRP A 85 11.00 -6.07 -9.34
C TRP A 85 11.58 -5.25 -10.50
N VAL A 86 10.73 -4.74 -11.40
CA VAL A 86 11.16 -3.86 -12.50
C VAL A 86 11.80 -2.57 -11.97
N VAL A 87 11.22 -1.95 -10.94
CA VAL A 87 11.77 -0.72 -10.34
C VAL A 87 13.09 -0.99 -9.63
N ALA A 88 13.19 -2.10 -8.87
CA ALA A 88 14.41 -2.50 -8.18
C ALA A 88 15.61 -2.69 -9.15
N HIS A 89 15.35 -3.20 -10.37
CA HIS A 89 16.35 -3.38 -11.41
C HIS A 89 16.64 -2.12 -12.26
N ALA A 90 15.88 -1.05 -12.07
CA ALA A 90 16.16 0.24 -12.72
C ALA A 90 17.27 1.04 -12.00
N GLY A 91 17.63 0.63 -10.79
CA GLY A 91 18.69 1.22 -9.97
C GLY A 91 18.31 1.32 -8.49
N PRO A 92 19.29 1.58 -7.62
CA PRO A 92 19.07 1.70 -6.19
C PRO A 92 18.02 2.78 -5.88
N TYR A 93 16.91 2.37 -5.27
CA TYR A 93 15.82 3.29 -4.89
C TYR A 93 15.44 4.28 -6.01
N ALA A 94 15.24 3.76 -7.24
CA ALA A 94 14.97 4.54 -8.45
C ALA A 94 13.54 5.16 -8.41
N TRP A 95 13.32 6.16 -7.53
CA TRP A 95 12.02 6.82 -7.35
C TRP A 95 11.46 7.38 -8.66
N GLY A 96 12.29 7.97 -9.51
CA GLY A 96 11.85 8.49 -10.80
C GLY A 96 11.16 7.43 -11.67
N THR A 97 11.69 6.19 -11.68
CA THR A 97 11.08 5.06 -12.39
C THR A 97 9.77 4.62 -11.74
N ALA A 98 9.74 4.51 -10.40
CA ALA A 98 8.54 4.18 -9.65
C ALA A 98 7.41 5.20 -9.90
N ALA A 99 7.73 6.50 -9.83
CA ALA A 99 6.80 7.58 -10.08
C ALA A 99 6.28 7.58 -11.53
N LEU A 100 7.16 7.37 -12.52
CA LEU A 100 6.77 7.30 -13.92
C LEU A 100 5.81 6.13 -14.19
N LEU A 101 6.13 4.93 -13.70
CA LEU A 101 5.26 3.76 -13.85
C LEU A 101 3.91 3.97 -13.16
N THR A 102 3.90 4.58 -11.98
CA THR A 102 2.66 4.93 -11.26
C THR A 102 1.81 5.93 -12.05
N LEU A 103 2.41 6.96 -12.64
CA LEU A 103 1.70 7.91 -13.49
C LEU A 103 1.17 7.26 -14.78
N ILE A 104 1.90 6.30 -15.36
CA ILE A 104 1.41 5.52 -16.50
C ILE A 104 0.20 4.69 -16.09
N LEU A 105 0.27 3.96 -14.97
CA LEU A 105 -0.85 3.17 -14.45
C LEU A 105 -2.06 4.08 -14.16
N GLN A 106 -1.84 5.27 -13.60
CA GLN A 106 -2.90 6.26 -13.36
C GLN A 106 -3.53 6.74 -14.68
N ALA A 107 -2.75 7.02 -15.71
CA ALA A 107 -3.26 7.39 -17.02
C ALA A 107 -4.08 6.27 -17.67
N VAL A 108 -3.64 5.02 -17.54
CA VAL A 108 -4.38 3.83 -17.99
C VAL A 108 -5.69 3.70 -17.22
N ALA A 109 -5.69 3.87 -15.89
CA ALA A 109 -6.89 3.82 -15.06
C ALA A 109 -7.91 4.90 -15.48
N VAL A 110 -7.45 6.12 -15.77
CA VAL A 110 -8.28 7.21 -16.31
C VAL A 110 -8.90 6.83 -17.67
N GLY A 111 -8.09 6.26 -18.56
CA GLY A 111 -8.58 5.75 -19.86
C GLY A 111 -9.63 4.64 -19.70
N CYS A 112 -9.42 3.71 -18.76
CA CYS A 112 -10.38 2.64 -18.43
C CYS A 112 -11.67 3.19 -17.82
N CYS A 113 -11.60 4.20 -16.97
CA CYS A 113 -12.77 4.89 -16.43
C CYS A 113 -13.60 5.55 -17.54
N TRP A 114 -12.95 6.29 -18.42
CA TRP A 114 -13.61 6.87 -19.59
C TRP A 114 -14.26 5.81 -20.46
N LEU A 115 -13.54 4.71 -20.77
CA LEU A 115 -14.04 3.60 -21.57
C LEU A 115 -15.26 2.94 -20.92
N MET A 116 -15.24 2.69 -19.61
CA MET A 116 -16.34 2.14 -18.85
C MET A 116 -17.58 3.05 -18.93
N LEU A 117 -17.41 4.35 -18.63
CA LEU A 117 -18.51 5.31 -18.62
C LEU A 117 -19.13 5.52 -20.03
N ARG A 118 -18.31 5.67 -21.05
CA ARG A 118 -18.82 5.82 -22.42
C ARG A 118 -19.53 4.55 -22.92
N THR A 119 -19.01 3.38 -22.52
CA THR A 119 -19.64 2.09 -22.86
C THR A 119 -20.96 1.96 -22.11
N ALA A 120 -21.04 2.32 -20.85
CA ALA A 120 -22.26 2.22 -20.06
C ALA A 120 -23.33 3.22 -20.52
N PHE A 121 -22.98 4.49 -20.75
CA PHE A 121 -23.93 5.60 -20.85
C PHE A 121 -23.86 6.38 -22.16
N GLY A 122 -22.90 6.12 -23.04
CA GLY A 122 -22.64 6.89 -24.25
C GLY A 122 -21.95 8.23 -23.96
N GLU A 123 -21.43 8.86 -25.01
CA GLU A 123 -20.71 10.15 -24.90
C GLU A 123 -21.70 11.31 -24.83
N ARG A 124 -21.98 11.77 -23.62
CA ARG A 124 -22.89 12.88 -23.28
C ARG A 124 -22.32 13.73 -22.16
N TRP A 125 -22.74 14.99 -22.04
CA TRP A 125 -22.25 15.90 -20.99
C TRP A 125 -22.36 15.34 -19.57
N ALA A 126 -23.41 14.56 -19.30
CA ALA A 126 -23.67 14.00 -17.97
C ALA A 126 -22.59 13.01 -17.50
N ILE A 127 -21.83 12.35 -18.41
CA ILE A 127 -20.75 11.45 -17.99
C ILE A 127 -19.54 12.18 -17.39
N LEU A 128 -19.41 13.48 -17.68
CA LEU A 128 -18.31 14.28 -17.12
C LEU A 128 -18.42 14.44 -15.61
N VAL A 129 -19.60 14.31 -15.01
CA VAL A 129 -19.80 14.40 -13.55
C VAL A 129 -19.14 13.21 -12.84
N PRO A 130 -19.54 11.94 -13.09
CA PRO A 130 -18.86 10.81 -12.49
C PRO A 130 -17.40 10.69 -12.93
N PHE A 131 -17.06 11.08 -14.15
CA PHE A 131 -15.68 11.12 -14.61
C PHE A 131 -14.84 12.14 -13.82
N GLY A 132 -15.36 13.35 -13.59
CA GLY A 132 -14.72 14.36 -12.74
C GLY A 132 -14.51 13.90 -11.30
N LEU A 133 -15.48 13.19 -10.74
CA LEU A 133 -15.30 12.56 -9.42
C LEU A 133 -14.15 11.56 -9.42
N PHE A 134 -14.04 10.70 -10.44
CA PHE A 134 -12.91 9.78 -10.55
C PHE A 134 -11.56 10.51 -10.56
N LEU A 135 -11.48 11.58 -11.34
CA LEU A 135 -10.26 12.35 -11.52
C LEU A 135 -9.84 13.13 -10.26
N PHE A 136 -10.79 13.79 -9.60
CA PHE A 136 -10.47 14.80 -8.59
C PHE A 136 -10.86 14.44 -7.17
N SER A 137 -11.49 13.29 -6.93
CA SER A 137 -11.77 12.82 -5.57
C SER A 137 -10.49 12.47 -4.81
N ALA A 138 -10.46 12.79 -3.54
CA ALA A 138 -9.39 12.40 -2.63
C ALA A 138 -9.38 10.89 -2.32
N MET A 139 -10.45 10.12 -2.63
CA MET A 139 -10.51 8.68 -2.41
C MET A 139 -9.36 7.89 -3.06
N GLY A 140 -8.78 8.40 -4.14
CA GLY A 140 -7.69 7.75 -4.85
C GLY A 140 -6.30 8.24 -4.48
N ILE A 141 -6.15 9.24 -3.59
CA ILE A 141 -4.85 9.92 -3.42
C ILE A 141 -3.83 9.05 -2.66
N GLU A 142 -4.22 8.45 -1.54
CA GLU A 142 -3.34 7.57 -0.76
C GLU A 142 -2.93 6.34 -1.56
N GLY A 143 -3.90 5.71 -2.28
CA GLY A 143 -3.65 4.58 -3.19
C GLY A 143 -2.82 4.94 -4.44
N MET A 144 -2.25 6.14 -4.51
CA MET A 144 -1.36 6.59 -5.57
C MET A 144 -0.05 7.16 -5.05
N VAL A 145 -0.08 7.98 -3.98
CA VAL A 145 1.13 8.64 -3.45
C VAL A 145 1.96 7.68 -2.61
N TRP A 146 1.33 6.82 -1.81
CA TRP A 146 2.01 5.70 -1.18
C TRP A 146 2.21 4.59 -2.21
N TRP A 147 3.45 4.35 -2.61
CA TRP A 147 3.76 3.50 -3.75
C TRP A 147 3.32 2.04 -3.55
N ALA A 148 3.55 1.44 -2.38
CA ALA A 148 3.07 0.08 -2.07
C ALA A 148 1.55 -0.05 -2.21
N ALA A 149 0.80 1.00 -1.82
CA ALA A 149 -0.64 1.04 -2.03
C ALA A 149 -1.02 1.20 -3.50
N ALA A 150 -0.24 1.97 -4.28
CA ALA A 150 -0.44 2.15 -5.72
C ALA A 150 -0.23 0.86 -6.50
N LEU A 151 0.74 0.02 -6.10
CA LEU A 151 1.05 -1.27 -6.71
C LEU A 151 -0.16 -2.22 -6.73
N ASN A 152 -1.07 -2.11 -5.79
CA ASN A 152 -2.29 -2.91 -5.77
C ASN A 152 -3.53 -2.13 -6.25
N ALA A 153 -3.72 -0.88 -5.84
CA ALA A 153 -4.94 -0.13 -6.10
C ALA A 153 -5.13 0.20 -7.59
N LEU A 154 -4.09 0.66 -8.29
CA LEU A 154 -4.21 1.08 -9.68
C LEU A 154 -4.47 -0.09 -10.64
N PRO A 155 -3.71 -1.20 -10.62
CA PRO A 155 -4.01 -2.35 -11.48
C PRO A 155 -5.37 -2.98 -11.17
N MET A 156 -5.81 -3.00 -9.90
CA MET A 156 -7.13 -3.47 -9.51
C MET A 156 -8.25 -2.58 -10.06
N GLN A 157 -8.12 -1.26 -10.00
CA GLN A 157 -9.09 -0.34 -10.60
C GLN A 157 -9.17 -0.51 -12.12
N ILE A 158 -8.02 -0.65 -12.80
CA ILE A 158 -7.94 -0.94 -14.24
C ILE A 158 -8.69 -2.22 -14.56
N GLY A 159 -8.35 -3.30 -13.87
CA GLY A 159 -8.95 -4.61 -14.06
C GLY A 159 -10.47 -4.59 -13.82
N PHE A 160 -10.95 -3.98 -12.74
CA PHE A 160 -12.37 -3.85 -12.45
C PHE A 160 -13.12 -3.08 -13.54
N MET A 161 -12.63 -1.91 -13.95
CA MET A 161 -13.30 -1.08 -14.95
C MET A 161 -13.31 -1.75 -16.34
N LEU A 162 -12.25 -2.46 -16.72
CA LEU A 162 -12.23 -3.28 -17.92
C LEU A 162 -13.18 -4.47 -17.82
N THR A 163 -13.28 -5.13 -16.65
CA THR A 163 -14.24 -6.22 -16.43
C THR A 163 -15.67 -5.71 -16.60
N VAL A 164 -16.05 -4.58 -15.99
CA VAL A 164 -17.37 -3.97 -16.17
C VAL A 164 -17.62 -3.65 -17.65
N THR A 165 -16.64 -3.04 -18.32
CA THR A 165 -16.73 -2.73 -19.76
C THR A 165 -17.00 -3.97 -20.60
N ALA A 166 -16.23 -5.03 -20.37
CA ALA A 166 -16.37 -6.29 -21.09
C ALA A 166 -17.70 -7.01 -20.81
N VAL A 167 -18.19 -6.94 -19.56
CA VAL A 167 -19.53 -7.45 -19.16
C VAL A 167 -20.65 -6.71 -19.90
N LEU A 168 -20.57 -5.39 -20.00
CA LEU A 168 -21.54 -4.59 -20.74
C LEU A 168 -21.52 -4.92 -22.24
N LEU A 169 -20.35 -5.06 -22.84
CA LEU A 169 -20.21 -5.44 -24.25
C LEU A 169 -20.66 -6.89 -24.49
N TRP A 170 -20.37 -7.81 -23.58
CA TRP A 170 -20.89 -9.17 -23.62
C TRP A 170 -22.42 -9.20 -23.56
N SER A 171 -23.03 -8.39 -22.71
CA SER A 171 -24.50 -8.37 -22.59
C SER A 171 -25.19 -7.96 -23.88
N ARG A 172 -24.53 -7.13 -24.70
CA ARG A 172 -25.01 -6.62 -26.00
C ARG A 172 -24.72 -7.53 -27.17
N GLU A 173 -23.45 -7.89 -27.31
CA GLU A 173 -22.96 -8.54 -28.51
C GLU A 173 -22.95 -10.07 -28.43
N ARG A 174 -22.91 -10.65 -27.23
CA ARG A 174 -22.81 -12.10 -26.98
C ARG A 174 -21.62 -12.76 -27.64
N ARG A 175 -20.55 -12.05 -27.94
CA ARG A 175 -19.34 -12.57 -28.58
C ARG A 175 -18.35 -13.05 -27.52
N ALA A 176 -17.82 -14.28 -27.67
CA ALA A 176 -16.90 -14.91 -26.72
C ALA A 176 -15.67 -14.07 -26.38
N ARG A 177 -15.18 -13.22 -27.30
CA ARG A 177 -14.06 -12.31 -27.06
C ARG A 177 -14.27 -11.41 -25.82
N TRP A 178 -15.51 -10.98 -25.57
CA TRP A 178 -15.83 -10.14 -24.41
C TRP A 178 -15.84 -10.92 -23.10
N ALA A 179 -16.20 -12.21 -23.14
CA ALA A 179 -16.09 -13.07 -21.98
C ALA A 179 -14.61 -13.33 -21.62
N TRP A 180 -13.76 -13.58 -22.63
CA TRP A 180 -12.32 -13.73 -22.42
C TRP A 180 -11.66 -12.44 -21.92
N LEU A 181 -12.04 -11.28 -22.47
CA LEU A 181 -11.55 -9.99 -21.98
C LEU A 181 -11.98 -9.76 -20.53
N ALA A 182 -13.24 -10.09 -20.17
CA ALA A 182 -13.70 -9.99 -18.79
C ALA A 182 -12.91 -10.90 -17.86
N ALA A 183 -12.63 -12.14 -18.28
CA ALA A 183 -11.83 -13.08 -17.50
C ALA A 183 -10.38 -12.58 -17.31
N ALA A 184 -9.73 -12.08 -18.36
CA ALA A 184 -8.38 -11.53 -18.29
C ALA A 184 -8.31 -10.27 -17.41
N ALA A 185 -9.29 -9.37 -17.55
CA ALA A 185 -9.38 -8.15 -16.73
C ALA A 185 -9.66 -8.48 -15.26
N PHE A 186 -10.51 -9.47 -14.98
CA PHE A 186 -10.78 -9.93 -13.63
C PHE A 186 -9.57 -10.66 -13.02
N ALA A 187 -8.83 -11.44 -13.81
CA ALA A 187 -7.56 -12.03 -13.37
C ALA A 187 -6.56 -10.95 -12.95
N LEU A 188 -6.45 -9.84 -13.70
CA LEU A 188 -5.66 -8.67 -13.30
C LEU A 188 -6.17 -8.09 -11.98
N THR A 189 -7.49 -7.98 -11.80
CA THR A 189 -8.11 -7.45 -10.57
C THR A 189 -7.72 -8.27 -9.34
N VAL A 190 -7.85 -9.59 -9.38
CA VAL A 190 -7.52 -10.46 -8.24
C VAL A 190 -6.00 -10.63 -8.05
N ALA A 191 -5.23 -10.66 -9.12
CA ALA A 191 -3.77 -10.72 -9.07
C ALA A 191 -3.13 -9.43 -8.52
N SER A 192 -3.92 -8.35 -8.36
CA SER A 192 -3.47 -7.10 -7.74
C SER A 192 -3.62 -7.10 -6.20
N GLY A 193 -4.27 -8.11 -5.64
CA GLY A 193 -4.41 -8.28 -4.19
C GLY A 193 -5.77 -8.85 -3.77
N PRO A 194 -5.89 -9.34 -2.52
CA PRO A 194 -7.08 -10.02 -2.02
C PRO A 194 -8.34 -9.15 -2.05
N ARG A 195 -8.20 -7.82 -1.99
CA ARG A 195 -9.31 -6.88 -2.12
C ARG A 195 -9.96 -6.92 -3.50
N GLY A 196 -9.25 -7.44 -4.52
CA GLY A 196 -9.83 -7.70 -5.84
C GLY A 196 -11.06 -8.61 -5.79
N LEU A 197 -11.15 -9.54 -4.83
CA LEU A 197 -12.33 -10.39 -4.63
C LEU A 197 -13.57 -9.60 -4.18
N VAL A 198 -13.42 -8.50 -3.49
CA VAL A 198 -14.53 -7.64 -3.06
C VAL A 198 -15.31 -7.10 -4.28
N THR A 199 -14.63 -6.93 -5.41
CA THR A 199 -15.23 -6.42 -6.66
C THR A 199 -16.27 -7.38 -7.29
N VAL A 200 -16.28 -8.66 -6.90
CA VAL A 200 -17.29 -9.64 -7.32
C VAL A 200 -18.69 -9.19 -6.89
N VAL A 201 -18.81 -8.54 -5.72
CA VAL A 201 -20.10 -8.11 -5.18
C VAL A 201 -20.77 -7.05 -6.06
N PRO A 202 -20.15 -5.89 -6.36
CA PRO A 202 -20.76 -4.89 -7.23
C PRO A 202 -20.96 -5.40 -8.66
N LEU A 203 -20.05 -6.25 -9.17
CA LEU A 203 -20.18 -6.84 -10.50
C LEU A 203 -21.38 -7.79 -10.59
N GLY A 204 -21.54 -8.69 -9.63
CA GLY A 204 -22.67 -9.61 -9.56
C GLY A 204 -24.01 -8.88 -9.44
N LEU A 205 -24.07 -7.84 -8.60
CA LEU A 205 -25.26 -7.01 -8.44
C LEU A 205 -25.57 -6.20 -9.71
N LEU A 206 -24.56 -5.67 -10.40
CA LEU A 206 -24.74 -4.99 -11.68
C LEU A 206 -25.40 -5.94 -12.70
N MET A 207 -24.90 -7.16 -12.81
CA MET A 207 -25.46 -8.16 -13.73
C MET A 207 -26.87 -8.56 -13.35
N MET A 208 -27.13 -8.78 -12.07
CA MET A 208 -28.43 -9.22 -11.57
C MET A 208 -29.50 -8.12 -11.64
N LEU A 209 -29.15 -6.88 -11.29
CA LEU A 209 -30.11 -5.78 -11.14
C LEU A 209 -30.35 -4.99 -12.43
N PHE A 210 -29.34 -4.91 -13.33
CA PHE A 210 -29.39 -4.09 -14.53
C PHE A 210 -29.34 -4.87 -15.84
N LEU A 211 -28.74 -6.08 -15.87
CA LEU A 211 -28.56 -6.84 -17.10
C LEU A 211 -29.44 -8.10 -17.17
N THR A 212 -30.19 -8.41 -16.10
CA THR A 212 -31.09 -9.55 -16.05
C THR A 212 -32.53 -9.08 -15.74
N SER A 213 -33.47 -9.43 -16.63
CA SER A 213 -34.89 -9.17 -16.46
C SER A 213 -35.58 -10.31 -15.71
N GLY A 214 -36.76 -10.02 -15.13
CA GLY A 214 -37.60 -11.01 -14.44
C GLY A 214 -37.83 -10.70 -12.95
N PRO A 215 -38.58 -11.57 -12.24
CA PRO A 215 -38.83 -11.41 -10.81
C PRO A 215 -37.53 -11.46 -10.02
N TRP A 216 -37.42 -10.62 -8.97
CA TRP A 216 -36.16 -10.44 -8.22
C TRP A 216 -35.61 -11.76 -7.62
N TRP A 217 -36.48 -12.69 -7.20
CA TRP A 217 -36.09 -13.99 -6.61
C TRP A 217 -35.54 -14.99 -7.65
N ARG A 218 -35.82 -14.82 -8.95
CA ARG A 218 -35.28 -15.66 -10.03
C ARG A 218 -34.01 -15.07 -10.65
N ARG A 219 -33.79 -13.78 -10.52
CA ARG A 219 -32.66 -13.08 -11.15
C ARG A 219 -31.29 -13.70 -10.87
N PRO A 220 -30.97 -14.19 -9.65
CA PRO A 220 -29.66 -14.85 -9.44
C PRO A 220 -29.47 -16.06 -10.33
N VAL A 221 -30.48 -16.95 -10.42
CA VAL A 221 -30.45 -18.15 -11.24
C VAL A 221 -30.48 -17.80 -12.73
N ASP A 222 -31.31 -16.84 -13.12
CA ASP A 222 -31.41 -16.38 -14.52
C ASP A 222 -30.12 -15.68 -14.97
N THR A 223 -29.46 -14.94 -14.11
CA THR A 223 -28.13 -14.34 -14.35
C THR A 223 -27.10 -15.46 -14.61
N LEU A 224 -27.04 -16.44 -13.72
CA LEU A 224 -26.11 -17.56 -13.89
C LEU A 224 -26.37 -18.31 -15.20
N ARG A 225 -27.61 -18.69 -15.49
CA ARG A 225 -27.98 -19.42 -16.73
C ARG A 225 -27.71 -18.60 -17.98
N ARG A 226 -28.09 -17.32 -17.99
CA ARG A 226 -27.99 -16.44 -19.16
C ARG A 226 -26.55 -16.01 -19.45
N HIS A 227 -25.71 -15.91 -18.41
CA HIS A 227 -24.35 -15.41 -18.50
C HIS A 227 -23.30 -16.46 -18.08
N ALA A 228 -23.63 -17.75 -18.11
CA ALA A 228 -22.75 -18.83 -17.63
C ALA A 228 -21.34 -18.78 -18.23
N LEU A 229 -21.20 -18.53 -19.55
CA LEU A 229 -19.90 -18.39 -20.21
C LEU A 229 -19.04 -17.23 -19.67
N LEU A 230 -19.64 -16.28 -18.99
CA LEU A 230 -18.95 -15.18 -18.32
C LEU A 230 -18.74 -15.48 -16.83
N VAL A 231 -19.82 -15.89 -16.14
CA VAL A 231 -19.82 -16.04 -14.67
C VAL A 231 -18.94 -17.21 -14.22
N VAL A 232 -18.96 -18.33 -14.97
CA VAL A 232 -18.18 -19.52 -14.59
C VAL A 232 -16.67 -19.27 -14.61
N PRO A 233 -16.05 -18.70 -15.66
CA PRO A 233 -14.64 -18.34 -15.62
C PRO A 233 -14.27 -17.34 -14.51
N LEU A 234 -15.10 -16.32 -14.27
CA LEU A 234 -14.86 -15.37 -13.18
C LEU A 234 -14.91 -16.05 -11.82
N ALA A 235 -15.89 -16.92 -11.58
CA ALA A 235 -16.01 -17.68 -10.35
C ALA A 235 -14.83 -18.64 -10.13
N LEU A 236 -14.38 -19.33 -11.18
CA LEU A 236 -13.21 -20.22 -11.13
C LEU A 236 -11.93 -19.43 -10.83
N LEU A 237 -11.72 -18.27 -11.45
CA LEU A 237 -10.58 -17.39 -11.16
C LEU A 237 -10.61 -16.89 -9.73
N GLY A 238 -11.77 -16.45 -9.25
CA GLY A 238 -11.91 -15.99 -7.87
C GLY A 238 -11.68 -17.10 -6.84
N ALA A 239 -12.26 -18.30 -7.09
CA ALA A 239 -12.08 -19.46 -6.23
C ALA A 239 -10.62 -19.96 -6.26
N GLY A 240 -10.00 -20.00 -7.44
CA GLY A 240 -8.59 -20.38 -7.60
C GLY A 240 -7.65 -19.41 -6.86
N TYR A 241 -7.89 -18.11 -6.98
CA TYR A 241 -7.13 -17.10 -6.22
C TYR A 241 -7.35 -17.26 -4.71
N LEU A 242 -8.58 -17.47 -4.24
CA LEU A 242 -8.89 -17.67 -2.84
C LEU A 242 -8.21 -18.92 -2.28
N ALA A 243 -8.21 -20.03 -3.04
CA ALA A 243 -7.52 -21.26 -2.67
C ALA A 243 -6.00 -21.03 -2.56
N LEU A 244 -5.41 -20.35 -3.55
CA LEU A 244 -4.00 -19.99 -3.54
C LEU A 244 -3.67 -19.08 -2.34
N TYR A 245 -4.47 -18.06 -2.10
CA TYR A 245 -4.32 -17.15 -0.95
C TYR A 245 -4.37 -17.91 0.38
N ALA A 246 -5.33 -18.82 0.56
CA ALA A 246 -5.48 -19.61 1.78
C ALA A 246 -4.31 -20.59 2.04
N THR A 247 -3.62 -21.04 0.99
CA THR A 247 -2.48 -21.96 1.11
C THR A 247 -1.14 -21.27 1.23
N THR A 248 -1.01 -20.03 0.75
CA THR A 248 0.27 -19.31 0.74
C THR A 248 0.39 -18.24 1.83
N THR A 249 -0.73 -17.79 2.38
CA THR A 249 -0.74 -16.65 3.31
C THR A 249 -1.10 -17.12 4.70
N THR A 250 -0.27 -16.79 5.69
CA THR A 250 -0.66 -16.89 7.11
C THR A 250 -1.75 -15.87 7.35
N SER A 251 -2.99 -16.35 7.49
CA SER A 251 -4.16 -15.49 7.58
C SER A 251 -4.11 -14.60 8.83
N PRO A 252 -4.25 -13.27 8.69
CA PRO A 252 -4.48 -12.38 9.82
C PRO A 252 -5.94 -12.43 10.32
N VAL A 253 -6.74 -13.41 9.87
CA VAL A 253 -8.15 -13.58 10.27
C VAL A 253 -8.21 -14.04 11.73
N ALA A 254 -7.78 -13.16 12.63
CA ALA A 254 -8.22 -13.19 14.00
C ALA A 254 -9.28 -12.08 14.12
N ALA A 255 -10.55 -12.46 14.18
CA ALA A 255 -11.60 -11.50 14.52
C ALA A 255 -11.24 -10.91 15.90
N SER A 256 -10.85 -9.63 15.93
CA SER A 256 -10.70 -8.93 17.19
C SER A 256 -12.10 -8.77 17.78
N THR A 257 -12.36 -9.45 18.89
CA THR A 257 -13.61 -9.29 19.65
C THR A 257 -13.75 -7.89 20.25
N ASP A 258 -12.66 -7.13 20.33
CA ASP A 258 -12.60 -5.81 20.98
C ASP A 258 -12.53 -4.64 19.98
N ALA A 259 -12.63 -4.91 18.68
CA ALA A 259 -12.62 -3.85 17.69
C ALA A 259 -13.87 -2.96 17.81
N PRO A 260 -13.72 -1.62 17.85
CA PRO A 260 -14.85 -0.69 17.94
C PRO A 260 -15.61 -0.61 16.60
N LEU A 261 -16.39 -1.65 16.29
CA LEU A 261 -17.03 -1.90 15.00
C LEU A 261 -17.89 -0.72 14.52
N LEU A 262 -18.69 -0.11 15.42
CA LEU A 262 -19.52 1.04 15.06
C LEU A 262 -18.67 2.27 14.70
N ARG A 263 -17.56 2.49 15.43
CA ARG A 263 -16.65 3.60 15.13
C ARG A 263 -15.94 3.37 13.81
N LEU A 264 -15.51 2.13 13.51
CA LEU A 264 -14.92 1.77 12.23
C LEU A 264 -15.90 2.02 11.07
N ALA A 265 -17.17 1.62 11.20
CA ALA A 265 -18.20 1.90 10.20
C ALA A 265 -18.47 3.41 10.05
N GLY A 266 -18.55 4.15 11.16
CA GLY A 266 -18.70 5.61 11.19
C GLY A 266 -17.53 6.33 10.51
N ASN A 267 -16.31 5.88 10.75
CA ASN A 267 -15.11 6.40 10.11
C ASN A 267 -15.13 6.13 8.60
N LEU A 268 -15.34 4.88 8.19
CA LEU A 268 -15.35 4.49 6.78
C LEU A 268 -16.40 5.24 5.97
N VAL A 269 -17.65 5.28 6.46
CA VAL A 269 -18.76 5.87 5.72
C VAL A 269 -18.88 7.36 6.02
N GLY A 270 -18.93 7.75 7.30
CA GLY A 270 -19.27 9.10 7.73
C GLY A 270 -18.13 10.10 7.57
N ARG A 271 -16.89 9.72 7.90
CA ARG A 271 -15.75 10.65 7.88
C ARG A 271 -14.89 10.54 6.62
N ALA A 272 -14.82 9.36 5.99
CA ALA A 272 -13.99 9.17 4.81
C ALA A 272 -14.82 9.20 3.51
N TRP A 273 -15.79 8.27 3.29
CA TRP A 273 -16.48 8.14 2.02
C TRP A 273 -17.44 9.29 1.70
N LEU A 274 -18.38 9.63 2.61
CA LEU A 274 -19.40 10.68 2.36
C LEU A 274 -18.78 12.05 2.06
N PRO A 275 -17.80 12.56 2.85
CA PRO A 275 -17.12 13.81 2.50
C PRO A 275 -16.42 13.73 1.15
N SER A 276 -15.77 12.61 0.82
CA SER A 276 -15.04 12.45 -0.44
C SER A 276 -15.94 12.46 -1.69
N VAL A 277 -17.21 12.03 -1.57
CA VAL A 277 -18.20 12.12 -2.65
C VAL A 277 -18.54 13.57 -3.01
N VAL A 278 -18.48 14.49 -2.03
CA VAL A 278 -18.79 15.91 -2.21
C VAL A 278 -17.54 16.79 -2.30
N GLY A 279 -16.36 16.20 -2.47
CA GLY A 279 -15.09 16.90 -2.68
C GLY A 279 -14.22 17.08 -1.44
N GLY A 280 -14.60 16.50 -0.26
CA GLY A 280 -13.80 16.47 0.97
C GLY A 280 -12.67 15.43 0.95
N PRO A 281 -12.09 15.15 2.15
CA PRO A 281 -12.52 15.60 3.49
C PRO A 281 -12.07 17.01 3.90
N TRP A 282 -11.24 17.71 3.12
CA TRP A 282 -10.63 19.04 3.28
C TRP A 282 -9.68 19.20 4.47
N GLN A 283 -9.86 18.44 5.56
CA GLN A 283 -9.00 18.42 6.75
C GLN A 283 -8.37 17.02 6.90
N TRP A 284 -7.11 17.01 7.28
CA TRP A 284 -6.29 15.83 7.40
C TRP A 284 -5.53 15.87 8.73
N GLU A 285 -5.51 14.76 9.45
CA GLU A 285 -4.70 14.54 10.64
C GLU A 285 -3.48 13.70 10.26
N LEU A 286 -2.29 14.16 10.61
CA LEU A 286 -1.04 13.42 10.43
C LEU A 286 -0.94 12.36 11.54
N VAL A 287 -0.99 11.09 11.17
CA VAL A 287 -0.95 9.97 12.14
C VAL A 287 0.39 9.26 12.19
N ALA A 288 1.11 9.22 11.08
CA ALA A 288 2.46 8.70 10.96
C ALA A 288 3.11 9.36 9.75
N ASP A 289 4.05 10.27 9.98
CA ASP A 289 4.68 11.06 8.93
C ASP A 289 5.25 10.17 7.79
N PRO A 290 4.83 10.40 6.52
CA PRO A 290 3.97 11.45 5.97
C PRO A 290 2.48 11.07 5.84
N VAL A 291 2.03 9.97 6.41
CA VAL A 291 0.66 9.43 6.26
C VAL A 291 -0.34 10.22 7.08
N SER A 292 -1.37 10.71 6.40
CA SER A 292 -2.49 11.44 7.01
C SER A 292 -3.81 10.68 6.83
N VAL A 293 -4.76 10.90 7.73
CA VAL A 293 -6.12 10.36 7.66
C VAL A 293 -7.14 11.50 7.57
N PRO A 294 -8.33 11.26 6.99
CA PRO A 294 -9.43 12.23 7.03
C PRO A 294 -9.82 12.64 8.44
N ASP A 295 -9.82 13.94 8.70
CA ASP A 295 -10.32 14.50 9.96
C ASP A 295 -11.31 15.66 9.71
N PRO A 296 -12.41 15.42 8.97
CA PRO A 296 -13.43 16.44 8.82
C PRO A 296 -14.08 16.74 10.17
N SER A 297 -14.37 18.02 10.45
CA SER A 297 -15.18 18.36 11.62
C SER A 297 -16.55 17.66 11.54
N ASP A 298 -17.18 17.42 12.68
CA ASP A 298 -18.49 16.75 12.74
C ASP A 298 -19.53 17.51 11.91
N THR A 299 -19.49 18.84 11.90
CA THR A 299 -20.37 19.67 11.05
C THR A 299 -20.16 19.35 9.57
N VAL A 300 -18.93 19.25 9.10
CA VAL A 300 -18.60 18.92 7.71
C VAL A 300 -19.08 17.52 7.35
N ALA A 301 -18.85 16.55 8.23
CA ALA A 301 -19.29 15.16 8.01
C ALA A 301 -20.84 15.07 7.93
N VAL A 302 -21.55 15.74 8.83
CA VAL A 302 -23.02 15.79 8.84
C VAL A 302 -23.56 16.51 7.59
N VAL A 303 -23.00 17.64 7.20
CA VAL A 303 -23.41 18.37 5.98
C VAL A 303 -23.18 17.51 4.73
N ALA A 304 -22.04 16.85 4.62
CA ALA A 304 -21.75 15.93 3.52
C ALA A 304 -22.79 14.78 3.46
N ALA A 305 -23.13 14.19 4.61
CA ALA A 305 -24.16 13.16 4.72
C ALA A 305 -25.53 13.68 4.27
N ILE A 306 -25.95 14.86 4.74
CA ILE A 306 -27.23 15.48 4.35
C ILE A 306 -27.27 15.72 2.85
N VAL A 307 -26.20 16.25 2.24
CA VAL A 307 -26.13 16.53 0.79
C VAL A 307 -26.25 15.24 -0.02
N VAL A 308 -25.51 14.18 0.34
CA VAL A 308 -25.57 12.91 -0.37
C VAL A 308 -26.94 12.24 -0.20
N VAL A 309 -27.47 12.19 1.02
CA VAL A 309 -28.80 11.61 1.31
C VAL A 309 -29.89 12.38 0.57
N ALA A 310 -29.87 13.71 0.59
CA ALA A 310 -30.83 14.55 -0.13
C ALA A 310 -30.76 14.29 -1.65
N ALA A 311 -29.56 14.18 -2.22
CA ALA A 311 -29.38 13.85 -3.63
C ALA A 311 -29.98 12.47 -3.96
N VAL A 312 -29.72 11.45 -3.14
CA VAL A 312 -30.28 10.10 -3.32
C VAL A 312 -31.81 10.12 -3.18
N VAL A 313 -32.37 10.85 -2.20
CA VAL A 313 -33.82 10.99 -2.03
C VAL A 313 -34.48 11.65 -3.25
N VAL A 314 -33.89 12.71 -3.78
CA VAL A 314 -34.36 13.37 -5.01
C VAL A 314 -34.35 12.39 -6.20
N LEU A 315 -33.27 11.62 -6.35
CA LEU A 315 -33.15 10.62 -7.42
C LEU A 315 -34.13 9.45 -7.22
N LEU A 316 -34.36 8.99 -5.98
CA LEU A 316 -35.36 7.98 -5.64
C LEU A 316 -36.78 8.44 -5.98
N ARG A 317 -37.12 9.69 -5.68
CA ARG A 317 -38.44 10.23 -6.03
C ARG A 317 -38.64 10.33 -7.56
N ARG A 318 -37.56 10.50 -8.32
CA ARG A 318 -37.63 10.59 -9.80
C ARG A 318 -37.61 9.21 -10.48
N ASN A 319 -36.67 8.37 -10.09
CA ASN A 319 -36.38 7.08 -10.70
C ASN A 319 -36.17 6.01 -9.61
N PRO A 320 -37.23 5.56 -8.90
CA PRO A 320 -37.07 4.72 -7.71
C PRO A 320 -36.34 3.41 -7.98
N GLY A 321 -36.71 2.67 -9.02
CA GLY A 321 -36.11 1.37 -9.34
C GLY A 321 -34.60 1.42 -9.60
N PRO A 322 -34.14 2.16 -10.61
CA PRO A 322 -32.72 2.26 -10.92
C PRO A 322 -31.88 2.87 -9.80
N THR A 323 -32.44 3.87 -9.09
CA THR A 323 -31.72 4.50 -7.98
C THR A 323 -31.57 3.55 -6.80
N ALA A 324 -32.65 2.82 -6.42
CA ALA A 324 -32.57 1.82 -5.36
C ALA A 324 -31.61 0.67 -5.70
N ALA A 325 -31.63 0.19 -6.95
CA ALA A 325 -30.72 -0.84 -7.43
C ALA A 325 -29.25 -0.37 -7.38
N ALA A 326 -28.98 0.85 -7.84
CA ALA A 326 -27.62 1.43 -7.80
C ALA A 326 -27.16 1.71 -6.35
N ALA A 327 -28.06 2.21 -5.49
CA ALA A 327 -27.78 2.37 -4.06
C ALA A 327 -27.44 1.04 -3.39
N ALA A 328 -28.17 -0.04 -3.72
CA ALA A 328 -27.87 -1.38 -3.22
C ALA A 328 -26.45 -1.86 -3.61
N ILE A 329 -25.98 -1.56 -4.83
CA ILE A 329 -24.61 -1.85 -5.25
C ILE A 329 -23.60 -1.10 -4.36
N MET A 330 -23.84 0.18 -4.08
CA MET A 330 -22.92 0.98 -3.26
C MET A 330 -22.89 0.51 -1.80
N VAL A 331 -24.07 0.27 -1.22
CA VAL A 331 -24.17 -0.25 0.15
C VAL A 331 -23.46 -1.61 0.26
N ALA A 332 -23.68 -2.50 -0.69
CA ALA A 332 -23.02 -3.81 -0.71
C ALA A 332 -21.49 -3.69 -0.86
N GLN A 333 -20.99 -2.76 -1.70
CA GLN A 333 -19.55 -2.48 -1.83
C GLN A 333 -18.96 -1.99 -0.50
N LEU A 334 -19.59 -0.98 0.14
CA LEU A 334 -19.10 -0.44 1.41
C LEU A 334 -19.17 -1.48 2.53
N THR A 335 -20.23 -2.31 2.55
CA THR A 335 -20.35 -3.42 3.49
C THR A 335 -19.23 -4.46 3.28
N ALA A 336 -18.95 -4.83 2.03
CA ALA A 336 -17.89 -5.78 1.72
C ALA A 336 -16.51 -5.21 2.07
N THR A 337 -16.25 -3.92 1.81
CA THR A 337 -15.04 -3.23 2.26
C THR A 337 -14.95 -3.21 3.78
N TYR A 338 -16.04 -2.88 4.49
CA TYR A 338 -16.10 -2.90 5.93
C TYR A 338 -15.78 -4.29 6.51
N VAL A 339 -16.42 -5.35 5.97
CA VAL A 339 -16.16 -6.73 6.37
C VAL A 339 -14.68 -7.10 6.15
N ALA A 340 -14.11 -6.75 4.99
CA ALA A 340 -12.71 -6.98 4.71
C ALA A 340 -11.78 -6.25 5.70
N LEU A 341 -12.14 -5.04 6.14
CA LEU A 341 -11.38 -4.30 7.17
C LEU A 341 -11.49 -4.94 8.55
N VAL A 342 -12.68 -5.37 8.95
CA VAL A 342 -12.90 -6.06 10.24
C VAL A 342 -12.02 -7.29 10.35
N PHE A 343 -11.99 -8.13 9.32
CA PHE A 343 -11.23 -9.37 9.34
C PHE A 343 -9.74 -9.21 8.97
N GLY A 344 -9.37 -8.15 8.25
CA GLY A 344 -8.01 -8.00 7.72
C GLY A 344 -7.15 -6.96 8.43
N ARG A 345 -7.71 -5.90 9.01
CA ARG A 345 -6.94 -4.76 9.52
C ARG A 345 -7.41 -4.17 10.86
N ALA A 346 -8.62 -4.48 11.30
CA ALA A 346 -9.14 -3.91 12.55
C ALA A 346 -8.35 -4.35 13.79
N LEU A 347 -7.71 -5.52 13.75
CA LEU A 347 -6.85 -6.01 14.82
C LEU A 347 -5.60 -5.12 15.01
N GLN A 348 -5.03 -4.62 13.90
CA GLN A 348 -3.79 -3.82 13.91
C GLN A 348 -4.07 -2.32 14.06
N LEU A 349 -5.09 -1.81 13.39
CA LEU A 349 -5.36 -0.39 13.25
C LEU A 349 -6.62 0.06 14.02
N GLY A 350 -7.39 -0.85 14.59
CA GLY A 350 -8.65 -0.53 15.25
C GLY A 350 -9.62 0.22 14.32
N ALA A 351 -10.27 1.25 14.86
CA ALA A 351 -11.19 2.10 14.11
C ALA A 351 -10.49 2.99 13.06
N LEU A 352 -9.19 3.24 13.18
CA LEU A 352 -8.41 4.03 12.21
C LEU A 352 -8.38 3.36 10.83
N ALA A 353 -8.53 2.03 10.75
CA ALA A 353 -8.63 1.33 9.47
C ALA A 353 -9.72 1.92 8.56
N GLY A 354 -10.83 2.43 9.13
CA GLY A 354 -11.90 3.06 8.37
C GLY A 354 -11.56 4.45 7.80
N LEU A 355 -10.51 5.10 8.30
CA LEU A 355 -10.04 6.40 7.80
C LEU A 355 -8.96 6.29 6.72
N ASN A 356 -8.32 5.12 6.55
CA ASN A 356 -7.29 4.96 5.53
C ASN A 356 -7.89 4.99 4.12
N MET A 357 -7.59 6.03 3.36
CA MET A 357 -8.17 6.27 2.02
C MET A 357 -7.77 5.20 1.00
N ARG A 358 -6.65 4.51 1.18
CA ARG A 358 -6.24 3.39 0.32
C ARG A 358 -7.26 2.25 0.27
N TYR A 359 -8.08 2.09 1.31
CA TYR A 359 -9.17 1.09 1.33
C TYR A 359 -10.44 1.59 0.66
N LEU A 360 -10.57 2.89 0.42
CA LEU A 360 -11.64 3.48 -0.38
C LEU A 360 -11.26 3.63 -1.86
N ALA A 361 -9.99 3.50 -2.21
CA ALA A 361 -9.54 3.53 -3.60
C ALA A 361 -10.27 2.48 -4.47
N ASP A 362 -10.65 1.35 -3.88
CA ASP A 362 -11.42 0.27 -4.54
C ASP A 362 -12.89 0.65 -4.74
N ALA A 363 -13.45 1.43 -3.81
CA ALA A 363 -14.83 1.91 -3.88
C ALA A 363 -15.01 3.07 -4.87
N LEU A 364 -13.94 3.78 -5.24
CA LEU A 364 -14.00 4.93 -6.15
C LEU A 364 -14.60 4.57 -7.53
N PRO A 365 -14.12 3.57 -8.28
CA PRO A 365 -14.71 3.21 -9.58
C PRO A 365 -16.15 2.71 -9.44
N VAL A 366 -16.51 2.06 -8.32
CA VAL A 366 -17.89 1.65 -8.03
C VAL A 366 -18.77 2.86 -7.76
N THR A 367 -18.31 3.84 -6.97
CA THR A 367 -19.01 5.11 -6.70
C THR A 367 -19.32 5.84 -8.02
N VAL A 368 -18.33 5.91 -8.90
CA VAL A 368 -18.45 6.54 -10.23
C VAL A 368 -19.51 5.83 -11.09
N LEU A 369 -19.47 4.50 -11.15
CA LEU A 369 -20.45 3.69 -11.88
C LEU A 369 -21.85 3.88 -11.30
N VAL A 370 -21.99 3.85 -9.97
CA VAL A 370 -23.28 3.99 -9.26
C VAL A 370 -23.92 5.36 -9.52
N ILE A 371 -23.13 6.44 -9.46
CA ILE A 371 -23.62 7.78 -9.82
C ILE A 371 -24.14 7.80 -11.27
N GLY A 372 -23.39 7.17 -12.18
CA GLY A 372 -23.83 7.00 -13.57
C GLY A 372 -25.17 6.25 -13.66
N LEU A 373 -25.29 5.12 -12.97
CA LEU A 373 -26.51 4.28 -12.96
C LEU A 373 -27.72 4.99 -12.33
N MET A 374 -27.52 5.84 -11.32
CA MET A 374 -28.59 6.64 -10.71
C MET A 374 -29.06 7.75 -11.63
N THR A 375 -28.18 8.34 -12.43
CA THR A 375 -28.45 9.58 -13.16
C THR A 375 -28.71 9.37 -14.65
N MET A 376 -28.20 8.28 -15.24
CA MET A 376 -28.26 8.01 -16.68
C MET A 376 -28.82 6.61 -16.97
N PRO A 377 -29.57 6.41 -18.09
CA PRO A 377 -29.90 5.07 -18.56
C PRO A 377 -28.65 4.38 -19.12
N LEU A 378 -28.54 3.09 -18.88
CA LEU A 378 -27.61 2.25 -19.62
C LEU A 378 -27.97 2.26 -21.11
N LEU A 379 -26.98 2.24 -21.98
CA LEU A 379 -27.19 1.99 -23.39
C LEU A 379 -27.73 0.56 -23.54
N ASP A 380 -28.81 0.40 -24.34
CA ASP A 380 -29.47 -0.87 -24.59
C ASP A 380 -30.00 -1.59 -23.33
N ASP A 381 -30.55 -0.82 -22.40
CA ASP A 381 -31.17 -1.32 -21.18
C ASP A 381 -32.24 -2.39 -21.48
N VAL A 382 -32.02 -3.62 -21.05
CA VAL A 382 -32.90 -4.78 -21.28
C VAL A 382 -34.21 -4.66 -20.48
N ALA A 383 -34.22 -3.83 -19.43
CA ALA A 383 -35.41 -3.49 -18.65
C ALA A 383 -35.62 -1.98 -18.76
N PRO A 384 -36.52 -1.50 -19.63
CA PRO A 384 -36.93 -0.10 -19.63
C PRO A 384 -37.68 0.18 -18.34
N ALA A 385 -37.00 0.24 -17.22
CA ALA A 385 -37.53 0.80 -16.00
C ALA A 385 -37.85 2.27 -16.35
N PHE A 386 -39.07 2.68 -16.16
CA PHE A 386 -39.60 4.01 -16.39
C PHE A 386 -38.65 5.11 -15.86
N ARG A 387 -37.64 5.46 -16.65
CA ARG A 387 -36.72 6.53 -16.30
C ARG A 387 -37.29 7.83 -16.79
N ARG A 388 -37.64 8.68 -15.86
CA ARG A 388 -37.86 10.09 -16.19
C ARG A 388 -36.48 10.70 -16.46
N PRO A 389 -36.22 11.20 -17.69
CA PRO A 389 -34.93 11.82 -17.97
C PRO A 389 -34.70 12.99 -17.00
N LEU A 390 -33.49 13.10 -16.47
CA LEU A 390 -33.11 14.29 -15.71
C LEU A 390 -33.30 15.51 -16.65
N PRO A 391 -33.84 16.63 -16.15
CA PRO A 391 -33.94 17.83 -16.95
C PRO A 391 -32.56 18.20 -17.46
N SER A 392 -32.44 18.57 -18.71
CA SER A 392 -31.20 19.15 -19.21
C SER A 392 -30.84 20.38 -18.34
N PRO A 393 -29.55 20.65 -18.10
CA PRO A 393 -29.17 21.87 -17.36
C PRO A 393 -29.79 23.15 -17.92
N ARG A 394 -30.12 23.16 -19.24
CA ARG A 394 -30.82 24.27 -19.90
C ARG A 394 -32.31 24.36 -19.54
N ALA A 395 -32.93 23.24 -19.16
CA ALA A 395 -34.34 23.18 -18.76
C ALA A 395 -34.55 23.43 -17.24
N LEU A 396 -33.46 23.55 -16.47
CA LEU A 396 -33.53 23.95 -15.07
C LEU A 396 -33.80 25.48 -14.99
N ALA A 397 -34.67 25.85 -14.04
CA ALA A 397 -34.83 27.28 -13.70
C ALA A 397 -33.48 27.88 -13.27
N GLY A 398 -33.28 29.18 -13.51
CA GLY A 398 -32.04 29.90 -13.25
C GLY A 398 -31.39 29.56 -11.89
N PRO A 399 -32.15 29.63 -10.75
CA PRO A 399 -31.61 29.31 -9.43
C PRO A 399 -31.17 27.85 -9.28
N ALA A 400 -31.94 26.89 -9.79
CA ALA A 400 -31.60 25.45 -9.69
C ALA A 400 -30.36 25.10 -10.55
N ARG A 401 -30.21 25.73 -11.70
CA ARG A 401 -29.00 25.59 -12.54
C ARG A 401 -27.78 26.18 -11.86
N ALA A 402 -27.89 27.36 -11.27
CA ALA A 402 -26.81 27.99 -10.53
C ALA A 402 -26.39 27.13 -9.34
N GLY A 403 -27.35 26.65 -8.56
CA GLY A 403 -27.08 25.74 -7.42
C GLY A 403 -26.35 24.46 -7.82
N LEU A 404 -26.77 23.81 -8.91
CA LEU A 404 -26.07 22.62 -9.43
C LEU A 404 -24.65 22.94 -9.88
N SER A 405 -24.45 24.06 -10.58
CA SER A 405 -23.12 24.46 -11.03
C SER A 405 -22.19 24.76 -9.86
N VAL A 406 -22.69 25.43 -8.82
CA VAL A 406 -21.94 25.70 -7.58
C VAL A 406 -21.59 24.38 -6.88
N ALA A 407 -22.54 23.46 -6.70
CA ALA A 407 -22.30 22.16 -6.05
C ALA A 407 -21.23 21.34 -6.80
N LEU A 408 -21.29 21.28 -8.12
CA LEU A 408 -20.27 20.61 -8.94
C LEU A 408 -18.91 21.31 -8.85
N GLY A 409 -18.90 22.65 -8.86
CA GLY A 409 -17.67 23.44 -8.68
C GLY A 409 -17.03 23.19 -7.32
N VAL A 410 -17.83 23.19 -6.25
CA VAL A 410 -17.37 22.88 -4.88
C VAL A 410 -16.81 21.47 -4.81
N ALA A 411 -17.48 20.48 -5.40
CA ALA A 411 -17.01 19.10 -5.38
C ALA A 411 -15.67 18.93 -6.12
N LEU A 412 -15.49 19.57 -7.28
CA LEU A 412 -14.26 19.49 -8.06
C LEU A 412 -13.10 20.24 -7.39
N ILE A 413 -13.33 21.50 -7.02
CA ILE A 413 -12.31 22.35 -6.37
C ILE A 413 -11.97 21.76 -4.99
N GLY A 414 -12.97 21.33 -4.24
CA GLY A 414 -12.80 20.68 -2.95
C GLY A 414 -11.95 19.43 -3.03
N GLY A 415 -12.17 18.59 -4.05
CA GLY A 415 -11.35 17.41 -4.30
C GLY A 415 -9.88 17.75 -4.62
N VAL A 416 -9.64 18.82 -5.39
CA VAL A 416 -8.28 19.33 -5.62
C VAL A 416 -7.65 19.82 -4.31
N VAL A 417 -8.37 20.61 -3.52
CA VAL A 417 -7.89 21.13 -2.23
C VAL A 417 -7.59 19.97 -1.27
N SER A 418 -8.48 18.97 -1.18
CA SER A 418 -8.24 17.76 -0.39
C SER A 418 -7.01 16.98 -0.86
N THR A 419 -6.83 16.83 -2.18
CA THR A 419 -5.65 16.18 -2.76
C THR A 419 -4.37 16.92 -2.39
N ILE A 420 -4.36 18.25 -2.48
CA ILE A 420 -3.22 19.09 -2.09
C ILE A 420 -2.93 18.95 -0.60
N GLY A 421 -3.97 18.96 0.24
CA GLY A 421 -3.81 18.79 1.69
C GLY A 421 -3.16 17.46 2.08
N TYR A 422 -3.57 16.36 1.46
CA TYR A 422 -2.96 15.05 1.68
C TYR A 422 -1.53 14.94 1.14
N ALA A 423 -1.25 15.53 -0.02
CA ALA A 423 0.04 15.38 -0.69
C ALA A 423 1.18 16.20 -0.05
N ARG A 424 0.86 17.31 0.66
CA ARG A 424 1.89 18.19 1.24
C ARG A 424 2.88 17.48 2.15
N PRO A 425 2.48 16.67 3.16
CA PRO A 425 3.45 15.95 3.99
C PRO A 425 4.37 15.03 3.19
N TRP A 426 3.89 14.49 2.07
CA TRP A 426 4.66 13.63 1.17
C TRP A 426 5.73 14.38 0.36
N HIS A 427 5.83 15.71 0.46
CA HIS A 427 6.87 16.47 -0.23
C HIS A 427 8.10 16.73 0.66
N ASP A 428 7.93 16.74 1.97
CA ASP A 428 8.91 17.32 2.88
C ASP A 428 9.58 16.29 3.81
N SER A 429 8.92 15.18 4.12
CA SER A 429 9.40 14.28 5.17
C SER A 429 9.69 12.87 4.67
N PHE A 430 10.99 12.59 4.47
CA PHE A 430 11.49 11.25 4.17
C PHE A 430 12.76 10.96 4.98
N PRO A 431 12.65 10.67 6.29
CA PRO A 431 13.81 10.31 7.12
C PRO A 431 14.63 9.16 6.51
N ALA A 432 13.96 8.15 5.94
CA ALA A 432 14.62 7.03 5.27
C ALA A 432 15.49 7.48 4.10
N ARG A 433 15.08 8.46 3.30
CA ARG A 433 15.88 8.98 2.18
C ARG A 433 17.18 9.60 2.66
N ALA A 434 17.10 10.43 3.68
CA ALA A 434 18.29 11.08 4.26
C ALA A 434 19.21 10.06 4.91
N TYR A 435 18.66 9.13 5.69
CA TYR A 435 19.40 8.04 6.32
C TYR A 435 20.17 7.20 5.30
N VAL A 436 19.50 6.69 4.26
CA VAL A 436 20.10 5.88 3.21
C VAL A 436 21.20 6.66 2.48
N ALA A 437 20.97 7.94 2.15
CA ALA A 437 21.96 8.77 1.49
C ALA A 437 23.22 8.95 2.33
N ASN A 438 23.06 9.23 3.64
CA ASN A 438 24.17 9.38 4.58
C ASN A 438 24.94 8.06 4.76
N ALA A 439 24.21 6.93 4.92
CA ALA A 439 24.81 5.62 5.09
C ALA A 439 25.67 5.25 3.87
N VAL A 440 25.14 5.39 2.68
CA VAL A 440 25.88 5.11 1.44
C VAL A 440 27.10 6.03 1.29
N ALA A 441 26.96 7.32 1.60
CA ALA A 441 28.06 8.27 1.52
C ALA A 441 29.18 7.93 2.51
N SER A 442 28.83 7.65 3.77
CA SER A 442 29.80 7.35 4.83
C SER A 442 30.50 6.00 4.62
N LEU A 443 29.76 4.96 4.18
CA LEU A 443 30.33 3.63 3.93
C LEU A 443 31.22 3.59 2.67
N ARG A 444 30.95 4.43 1.68
CA ARG A 444 31.88 4.61 0.54
C ARG A 444 33.14 5.32 0.93
N ALA A 445 33.07 6.26 1.87
CA ALA A 445 34.24 6.98 2.37
C ALA A 445 35.10 6.11 3.30
N ASP A 446 34.49 5.24 4.07
CA ASP A 446 35.11 4.33 5.01
C ASP A 446 34.40 2.95 4.97
N PRO A 447 34.95 1.96 4.24
CA PRO A 447 34.32 0.65 4.04
C PRO A 447 34.52 -0.31 5.23
N THR A 448 34.86 0.19 6.42
CA THR A 448 34.96 -0.63 7.63
C THR A 448 33.61 -1.32 7.90
N PRO A 449 33.60 -2.63 8.20
CA PRO A 449 32.37 -3.36 8.47
C PRO A 449 31.55 -2.73 9.61
N VAL A 450 30.22 -2.76 9.47
CA VAL A 450 29.30 -2.24 10.46
C VAL A 450 28.54 -3.37 11.16
N ALA A 451 28.19 -3.17 12.43
CA ALA A 451 27.24 -4.05 13.12
C ALA A 451 25.86 -3.97 12.44
N ASP A 452 25.23 -5.13 12.22
CA ASP A 452 23.92 -5.21 11.57
C ASP A 452 22.80 -5.02 12.60
N LEU A 453 22.52 -3.75 12.94
CA LEU A 453 21.55 -3.35 13.95
C LEU A 453 20.31 -2.75 13.31
N GLU A 454 19.15 -2.91 13.97
CA GLU A 454 17.91 -2.30 13.50
C GLU A 454 18.07 -0.77 13.34
N VAL A 455 17.63 -0.27 12.18
CA VAL A 455 17.60 1.18 11.93
C VAL A 455 16.46 1.83 12.74
N PRO A 456 16.50 3.15 12.98
CA PRO A 456 15.41 3.83 13.68
C PRO A 456 14.03 3.60 13.04
N ASP A 457 12.97 3.49 13.85
CA ASP A 457 11.59 3.30 13.38
C ASP A 457 11.11 4.38 12.40
N LEU A 458 11.68 5.59 12.48
CA LEU A 458 11.41 6.67 11.51
C LEU A 458 11.97 6.36 10.11
N VAL A 459 12.93 5.45 10.00
CA VAL A 459 13.52 4.98 8.74
C VAL A 459 12.76 3.77 8.24
N GLN A 460 12.67 2.74 9.09
CA GLN A 460 11.97 1.50 8.80
C GLN A 460 11.46 0.87 10.09
N LEU A 461 10.15 0.60 10.16
CA LEU A 461 9.52 0.09 11.37
C LEU A 461 10.09 -1.27 11.79
N SER A 462 10.29 -1.48 13.09
CA SER A 462 10.77 -2.74 13.69
C SER A 462 9.87 -3.94 13.35
N ILE A 463 8.57 -3.71 13.09
CA ILE A 463 7.65 -4.77 12.62
C ILE A 463 8.07 -5.40 11.28
N HIS A 464 8.93 -4.72 10.51
CA HIS A 464 9.44 -5.21 9.23
C HIS A 464 10.75 -6.02 9.36
N TYR A 465 11.16 -6.36 10.58
CA TYR A 465 12.34 -7.22 10.76
C TYR A 465 12.27 -8.48 9.89
N PRO A 466 13.36 -8.87 9.18
CA PRO A 466 14.71 -8.30 9.18
C PRO A 466 14.95 -7.20 8.13
N SER A 467 13.94 -6.71 7.39
CA SER A 467 14.12 -5.71 6.32
C SER A 467 14.54 -4.34 6.85
N ASN A 468 14.47 -4.11 8.17
CA ASN A 468 14.97 -2.91 8.85
C ASN A 468 16.45 -3.01 9.28
N LEU A 469 17.19 -4.04 8.84
CA LEU A 469 18.62 -4.13 9.06
C LEU A 469 19.40 -3.45 7.92
N PRO A 470 20.56 -2.82 8.19
CA PRO A 470 21.44 -2.23 7.18
C PRO A 470 21.78 -3.19 6.03
N SER A 471 22.06 -4.46 6.32
CA SER A 471 22.32 -5.50 5.32
C SER A 471 21.19 -5.65 4.30
N ARG A 472 19.96 -5.40 4.71
CA ARG A 472 18.75 -5.49 3.88
C ARG A 472 18.40 -4.15 3.25
N LEU A 473 18.30 -3.10 4.07
CA LEU A 473 17.94 -1.76 3.63
C LEU A 473 18.92 -1.23 2.56
N LEU A 474 20.21 -1.53 2.67
CA LEU A 474 21.23 -1.05 1.74
C LEU A 474 21.57 -2.08 0.64
N ALA A 475 20.95 -3.26 0.62
CA ALA A 475 21.16 -4.28 -0.42
C ALA A 475 21.02 -3.75 -1.87
N PRO A 476 20.14 -2.79 -2.20
CA PRO A 476 20.07 -2.22 -3.54
C PRO A 476 21.37 -1.52 -4.01
N TYR A 477 22.27 -1.17 -3.10
CA TYR A 477 23.57 -0.56 -3.43
C TYR A 477 24.70 -1.57 -3.60
N GLY A 478 24.41 -2.89 -3.57
CA GLY A 478 25.39 -3.95 -3.75
C GLY A 478 26.42 -4.00 -2.60
N ASP A 479 27.70 -4.08 -2.92
CA ASP A 479 28.78 -4.28 -1.96
C ASP A 479 29.15 -3.04 -1.12
N VAL A 480 28.32 -2.00 -1.12
CA VAL A 480 28.59 -0.78 -0.33
C VAL A 480 28.57 -1.07 1.16
N VAL A 481 27.70 -1.97 1.62
CA VAL A 481 27.61 -2.35 3.03
C VAL A 481 28.23 -3.73 3.27
N GLN A 482 29.15 -3.79 4.22
CA GLN A 482 29.65 -5.03 4.79
C GLN A 482 29.21 -5.08 6.25
N THR A 483 28.38 -6.03 6.60
CA THR A 483 27.92 -6.22 7.98
C THR A 483 28.68 -7.37 8.64
N THR A 484 28.83 -7.30 9.95
CA THR A 484 29.50 -8.33 10.74
C THR A 484 28.91 -8.43 12.15
N ASP A 485 28.92 -9.63 12.70
CA ASP A 485 28.58 -9.90 14.09
C ASP A 485 29.84 -9.98 14.97
N ALA A 486 31.04 -9.91 14.38
CA ALA A 486 32.30 -9.90 15.11
C ALA A 486 33.42 -9.24 14.28
N GLY A 487 34.32 -8.49 14.93
CA GLY A 487 35.48 -7.90 14.27
C GLY A 487 36.19 -6.87 15.12
N ASN A 488 37.41 -6.52 14.67
CA ASN A 488 38.19 -5.43 15.28
C ASN A 488 37.66 -4.09 14.76
N ASP A 489 37.53 -3.13 15.68
CA ASP A 489 37.24 -1.71 15.40
C ASP A 489 36.05 -1.50 14.45
N ILE A 490 35.03 -2.37 14.56
CA ILE A 490 33.81 -2.28 13.75
C ILE A 490 33.08 -0.96 14.00
N ARG A 491 32.18 -0.63 13.10
CA ARG A 491 31.39 0.60 13.17
C ARG A 491 29.90 0.33 13.39
N VAL A 492 29.17 1.39 13.69
CA VAL A 492 27.70 1.42 13.82
C VAL A 492 27.17 2.59 13.02
N LEU A 493 26.04 2.42 12.35
CA LEU A 493 25.30 3.54 11.76
C LEU A 493 24.53 4.26 12.86
N ASP A 494 24.79 5.56 13.04
CA ASP A 494 24.04 6.39 13.98
C ASP A 494 22.60 6.66 13.53
N SER A 495 21.81 7.37 14.32
CA SER A 495 20.40 7.69 14.01
C SER A 495 20.23 8.50 12.72
N SER A 496 21.27 9.11 12.20
CA SER A 496 21.28 9.83 10.92
C SER A 496 21.71 8.95 9.72
N GLY A 497 22.17 7.73 9.98
CA GLY A 497 22.79 6.84 9.00
C GLY A 497 24.29 7.05 8.82
N THR A 498 24.94 7.92 9.61
CA THR A 498 26.39 8.13 9.48
C THR A 498 27.16 7.01 10.19
N SER A 499 28.17 6.45 9.54
CA SER A 499 29.06 5.44 10.12
C SER A 499 29.94 6.05 11.21
N ARG A 500 29.85 5.52 12.44
CA ARG A 500 30.61 5.95 13.62
C ARG A 500 31.36 4.80 14.24
N GLN A 501 32.36 5.11 15.05
CA GLN A 501 33.02 4.09 15.86
C GLN A 501 32.02 3.43 16.79
N ALA A 502 32.13 2.11 16.94
CA ALA A 502 31.29 1.36 17.88
C ALA A 502 31.80 1.54 19.32
N VAL A 503 30.85 1.54 20.24
CA VAL A 503 31.11 1.44 21.68
C VAL A 503 30.05 0.52 22.29
N VAL A 504 30.44 -0.26 23.30
CA VAL A 504 29.48 -1.05 24.09
C VAL A 504 29.22 -0.31 25.41
N GLU A 505 27.96 -0.04 25.70
CA GLU A 505 27.53 0.70 26.88
C GLU A 505 26.47 -0.07 27.67
N GLY A 506 26.32 0.26 28.93
CA GLY A 506 25.24 -0.21 29.81
C GLY A 506 25.29 -1.71 30.04
N GLY A 507 25.86 -2.20 31.08
CA GLY A 507 25.94 -3.63 31.41
C GLY A 507 27.13 -3.93 32.28
N ALA A 508 27.73 -5.10 32.09
CA ALA A 508 28.88 -5.56 32.89
C ALA A 508 30.18 -5.03 32.31
N GLU A 509 31.08 -4.54 33.14
CA GLU A 509 32.41 -4.11 32.78
C GLU A 509 33.42 -4.71 33.75
N VAL A 510 34.53 -5.22 33.22
CA VAL A 510 35.66 -5.73 33.99
C VAL A 510 36.95 -5.19 33.44
N GLU A 511 37.77 -4.59 34.30
CA GLU A 511 39.13 -4.18 34.00
C GLU A 511 40.08 -5.16 34.73
N PRO A 512 40.62 -6.17 34.03
CA PRO A 512 41.55 -7.11 34.65
C PRO A 512 42.82 -6.39 35.11
N ALA A 513 43.33 -6.75 36.28
CA ALA A 513 44.53 -6.16 36.88
C ALA A 513 45.54 -7.24 37.32
N ASP A 514 45.55 -8.39 36.66
CA ASP A 514 46.38 -9.52 37.03
C ASP A 514 47.87 -9.26 36.81
N GLU A 515 48.24 -8.48 35.77
CA GLU A 515 49.59 -8.09 35.46
C GLU A 515 49.74 -6.58 35.25
N PRO A 516 50.69 -5.92 35.92
CA PRO A 516 50.96 -4.49 35.66
C PRO A 516 51.31 -4.19 34.21
N GLY A 517 50.55 -3.25 33.58
CA GLY A 517 50.75 -2.84 32.19
C GLY A 517 50.23 -3.79 31.12
N CYS A 518 49.58 -4.93 31.55
CA CYS A 518 48.98 -5.88 30.60
C CYS A 518 47.52 -6.20 30.93
N GLY A 519 47.07 -6.00 32.18
CA GLY A 519 45.76 -6.45 32.61
C GLY A 519 45.70 -7.99 32.70
N LEU A 520 44.99 -8.65 31.76
CA LEU A 520 44.95 -10.11 31.61
C LEU A 520 45.81 -10.52 30.40
N ARG A 521 46.83 -11.29 30.67
CA ARG A 521 47.70 -11.89 29.61
C ARG A 521 47.08 -13.16 29.05
N VAL A 522 46.78 -13.14 27.77
CA VAL A 522 46.27 -14.29 27.00
C VAL A 522 47.43 -14.95 26.21
N THR A 523 47.64 -16.23 26.46
CA THR A 523 48.61 -17.05 25.78
C THR A 523 47.97 -18.38 25.33
N THR A 524 48.78 -19.39 25.01
CA THR A 524 48.27 -20.76 24.75
C THR A 524 47.63 -21.43 25.99
N ARG A 525 47.82 -20.88 27.21
CA ARG A 525 47.06 -21.25 28.42
C ARG A 525 45.78 -20.47 28.46
N PRO A 526 44.62 -21.11 28.86
CA PRO A 526 43.37 -20.41 29.02
C PRO A 526 43.46 -19.32 30.08
N ALA A 527 42.98 -18.15 29.80
CA ALA A 527 42.80 -17.03 30.73
C ALA A 527 41.32 -16.63 30.77
N SER A 528 40.78 -16.28 31.91
CA SER A 528 39.33 -16.02 32.06
C SER A 528 39.05 -14.67 32.71
N VAL A 529 38.05 -13.98 32.17
CA VAL A 529 37.41 -12.81 32.79
C VAL A 529 36.06 -13.25 33.34
N THR A 530 35.79 -12.91 34.59
CA THR A 530 34.50 -13.22 35.24
C THR A 530 33.80 -11.95 35.62
N PHE A 531 32.54 -11.83 35.23
CA PHE A 531 31.68 -10.71 35.61
C PHE A 531 31.02 -10.98 36.96
N ASP A 532 30.77 -9.93 37.73
CA ASP A 532 30.13 -10.01 39.05
C ASP A 532 28.67 -10.50 38.97
N PHE A 533 28.05 -10.34 37.78
CA PHE A 533 26.70 -10.82 37.51
C PHE A 533 26.60 -11.35 36.07
N THR A 534 25.60 -12.17 35.83
CA THR A 534 25.31 -12.70 34.48
C THR A 534 24.91 -11.59 33.54
N THR A 535 25.53 -11.52 32.37
CA THR A 535 25.17 -10.55 31.30
C THR A 535 23.74 -10.79 30.83
N MET A 536 23.07 -9.76 30.35
CA MET A 536 21.71 -9.90 29.84
C MET A 536 21.71 -10.61 28.48
N SER A 537 20.61 -11.30 28.16
CA SER A 537 20.48 -12.10 26.93
C SER A 537 19.85 -11.35 25.76
N VAL A 538 19.42 -10.10 25.95
CA VAL A 538 18.78 -9.30 24.90
C VAL A 538 19.86 -8.52 24.16
N ASP A 539 20.18 -8.97 22.96
CA ASP A 539 21.16 -8.38 22.03
C ASP A 539 22.52 -8.03 22.68
N PRO A 540 23.18 -9.00 23.39
CA PRO A 540 24.40 -8.72 24.09
C PRO A 540 25.56 -8.61 23.12
N TRP A 541 26.24 -7.47 23.14
CA TRP A 541 27.54 -7.31 22.52
C TRP A 541 28.61 -7.32 23.59
N THR A 542 29.76 -7.91 23.23
CA THR A 542 30.95 -7.89 24.06
C THR A 542 32.06 -7.14 23.34
N ALA A 543 32.60 -6.14 23.99
CA ALA A 543 33.81 -5.41 23.55
C ALA A 543 34.99 -5.88 24.38
N ILE A 544 36.07 -6.33 23.73
CA ILE A 544 37.33 -6.73 24.34
C ILE A 544 38.40 -5.74 23.87
N SER A 545 38.80 -4.83 24.74
CA SER A 545 39.91 -3.91 24.47
C SER A 545 41.22 -4.63 24.76
N TYR A 546 42.12 -4.66 23.80
CA TYR A 546 43.35 -5.40 23.91
C TYR A 546 44.52 -4.75 23.17
N ALA A 547 45.77 -5.17 23.54
CA ALA A 547 46.97 -4.92 22.77
C ALA A 547 47.59 -6.25 22.34
N GLY A 548 47.69 -6.47 21.03
CA GLY A 548 48.28 -7.69 20.46
C GLY A 548 49.79 -7.52 20.15
N SER A 549 50.60 -8.56 20.44
CA SER A 549 52.03 -8.57 20.09
C SER A 549 52.27 -8.80 18.60
N ALA A 550 51.43 -9.57 17.94
CA ALA A 550 51.44 -9.90 16.52
C ALA A 550 50.06 -10.35 16.04
N ALA A 551 49.91 -10.46 14.72
CA ALA A 551 48.68 -11.03 14.14
C ALA A 551 48.58 -12.53 14.46
N GLY A 552 47.36 -12.99 14.79
CA GLY A 552 47.07 -14.39 15.11
C GLY A 552 45.64 -14.63 15.52
N ARG A 553 45.36 -15.78 16.15
CA ARG A 553 44.00 -16.17 16.56
C ARG A 553 43.89 -16.50 18.04
N VAL A 554 42.82 -16.08 18.66
CA VAL A 554 42.44 -16.37 20.01
C VAL A 554 41.04 -16.99 19.99
N SER A 555 40.89 -18.19 20.56
CA SER A 555 39.57 -18.77 20.77
C SER A 555 38.89 -18.14 21.97
N ILE A 556 37.57 -17.94 21.83
CA ILE A 556 36.71 -17.35 22.84
C ILE A 556 35.67 -18.39 23.24
N THR A 557 35.42 -18.55 24.55
CA THR A 557 34.31 -19.33 25.07
C THR A 557 33.58 -18.55 26.15
N ALA A 558 32.25 -18.58 26.14
CA ALA A 558 31.40 -17.98 27.16
C ALA A 558 30.73 -19.12 27.96
N ASP A 559 31.04 -19.25 29.25
CA ASP A 559 30.60 -20.34 30.12
C ASP A 559 30.75 -21.73 29.48
N GLY A 560 31.88 -21.94 28.74
CA GLY A 560 32.19 -23.20 28.04
C GLY A 560 31.59 -23.32 26.64
N ARG A 561 30.67 -22.43 26.21
CA ARG A 561 30.14 -22.35 24.84
C ARG A 561 31.14 -21.65 23.92
N ALA A 562 31.50 -22.28 22.80
CA ALA A 562 32.42 -21.69 21.83
C ALA A 562 31.74 -20.49 21.13
N LEU A 563 32.48 -19.42 21.00
CA LEU A 563 32.13 -18.21 20.23
C LEU A 563 33.09 -18.09 19.03
N PRO A 564 32.83 -17.19 18.06
CA PRO A 564 33.74 -16.90 16.98
C PRO A 564 35.14 -16.57 17.50
N ASP A 565 36.17 -17.09 16.82
CA ASP A 565 37.57 -16.79 17.16
C ASP A 565 37.86 -15.30 16.92
N LEU A 566 38.64 -14.71 17.82
CA LEU A 566 39.17 -13.36 17.67
C LEU A 566 40.41 -13.39 16.77
N ASP A 567 40.36 -12.66 15.67
CA ASP A 567 41.56 -12.40 14.85
C ASP A 567 42.34 -11.25 15.49
N VAL A 568 43.41 -11.59 16.17
CA VAL A 568 44.29 -10.61 16.84
C VAL A 568 45.04 -9.78 15.80
N ALA A 569 44.99 -8.48 15.94
CA ALA A 569 45.86 -7.54 15.22
C ALA A 569 46.97 -7.03 16.14
N ALA A 570 48.11 -6.63 15.56
CA ALA A 570 49.22 -6.04 16.31
C ALA A 570 48.88 -4.62 16.77
N GLY A 571 49.16 -4.29 18.04
CA GLY A 571 48.86 -2.99 18.63
C GLY A 571 47.53 -2.97 19.39
N PRO A 572 47.07 -1.76 19.79
CA PRO A 572 45.83 -1.59 20.53
C PRO A 572 44.62 -1.64 19.59
N HIS A 573 43.66 -2.48 19.93
CA HIS A 573 42.39 -2.66 19.20
C HIS A 573 41.25 -2.96 20.16
N THR A 574 40.03 -2.80 19.70
CA THR A 574 38.83 -3.29 20.40
C THR A 574 38.13 -4.30 19.49
N TYR A 575 38.06 -5.54 19.94
CA TYR A 575 37.29 -6.59 19.28
C TYR A 575 35.86 -6.59 19.80
N PHE A 576 34.92 -6.47 18.89
CA PHE A 576 33.48 -6.54 19.17
C PHE A 576 32.96 -7.90 18.75
N LEU A 577 32.03 -8.42 19.52
CA LEU A 577 31.45 -9.75 19.29
C LEU A 577 30.01 -9.75 19.75
N ARG A 578 29.09 -10.18 18.87
CA ARG A 578 27.71 -10.47 19.24
C ARG A 578 27.66 -11.82 19.94
N THR A 579 27.13 -11.86 21.15
CA THR A 579 27.04 -13.07 21.95
C THR A 579 25.60 -13.54 22.06
N ASP A 580 25.32 -14.78 21.63
CA ASP A 580 23.99 -15.36 21.80
C ASP A 580 23.79 -15.87 23.23
N GLY A 581 22.91 -15.21 23.98
CA GLY A 581 22.53 -15.59 25.33
C GLY A 581 23.45 -15.04 26.43
N ALA A 582 22.96 -15.14 27.66
CA ALA A 582 23.63 -14.67 28.85
C ALA A 582 24.85 -15.53 29.24
N TYR A 583 25.85 -14.92 29.83
CA TYR A 583 27.05 -15.59 30.37
C TYR A 583 27.64 -14.79 31.53
N SER A 584 28.43 -15.46 32.35
CA SER A 584 29.14 -14.86 33.48
C SER A 584 30.66 -14.93 33.38
N ARG A 585 31.17 -15.83 32.55
CA ARG A 585 32.63 -16.03 32.36
C ARG A 585 32.98 -16.08 30.88
N LEU A 586 33.99 -15.28 30.51
CA LEU A 586 34.61 -15.33 29.20
C LEU A 586 36.00 -15.93 29.32
N THR A 587 36.30 -16.97 28.58
CA THR A 587 37.62 -17.62 28.56
C THR A 587 38.27 -17.44 27.21
N LEU A 588 39.50 -16.92 27.21
CA LEU A 588 40.32 -16.60 26.05
C LEU A 588 41.54 -17.54 26.01
N ARG A 589 41.90 -18.02 24.80
CA ARG A 589 43.10 -18.88 24.62
C ARG A 589 43.70 -18.65 23.24
N ALA A 590 44.99 -18.28 23.19
CA ALA A 590 45.70 -18.14 21.93
C ALA A 590 45.83 -19.52 21.23
N ARG A 591 45.47 -19.55 19.96
CA ARG A 591 45.66 -20.71 19.08
C ARG A 591 46.98 -20.61 18.33
N THR A 592 47.47 -19.38 18.10
CA THR A 592 48.76 -19.13 17.47
C THR A 592 49.83 -19.08 18.58
N PRO A 593 50.90 -19.94 18.55
CA PRO A 593 51.82 -20.12 19.68
C PRO A 593 52.56 -18.86 20.12
N ASP A 594 52.99 -18.02 19.19
CA ASP A 594 53.85 -16.85 19.47
C ASP A 594 53.02 -15.53 19.67
N VAL A 595 51.70 -15.62 19.66
CA VAL A 595 50.82 -14.49 19.87
C VAL A 595 50.53 -14.33 21.34
N GLN A 596 50.80 -13.15 21.87
CA GLN A 596 50.40 -12.68 23.18
C GLN A 596 49.43 -11.52 23.03
N MET A 597 48.38 -11.52 23.83
CA MET A 597 47.38 -10.47 23.85
C MET A 597 47.18 -10.00 25.29
N CYS A 598 47.36 -8.72 25.52
CA CYS A 598 47.07 -8.07 26.80
C CYS A 598 45.66 -7.50 26.74
N VAL A 599 44.75 -7.94 27.61
CA VAL A 599 43.37 -7.46 27.68
C VAL A 599 43.25 -6.49 28.85
N ASP A 600 42.93 -5.25 28.57
CA ASP A 600 42.78 -4.18 29.58
C ASP A 600 41.33 -3.99 30.02
N ARG A 601 40.37 -4.32 29.14
CA ARG A 601 38.97 -4.12 29.45
C ARG A 601 38.09 -5.09 28.68
N VAL A 602 37.08 -5.62 29.36
CA VAL A 602 36.00 -6.37 28.74
C VAL A 602 34.68 -5.74 29.18
N ARG A 603 33.85 -5.36 28.21
CA ARG A 603 32.55 -4.77 28.46
C ARG A 603 31.47 -5.56 27.72
N ALA A 604 30.40 -5.96 28.41
CA ALA A 604 29.23 -6.60 27.83
C ALA A 604 28.02 -5.68 28.01
N GLY A 605 27.27 -5.41 26.92
CA GLY A 605 26.14 -4.50 26.93
C GLY A 605 25.57 -4.25 25.56
N GLU A 606 24.94 -3.11 25.35
CA GLU A 606 24.37 -2.68 24.08
C GLU A 606 25.45 -1.97 23.24
N ILE A 607 25.59 -2.36 21.97
CA ILE A 607 26.49 -1.65 21.06
C ILE A 607 25.81 -0.39 20.51
N LYS A 608 26.54 0.70 20.48
CA LYS A 608 26.08 2.02 20.04
C LYS A 608 27.15 2.74 19.21
N ALA A 609 26.69 3.75 18.49
CA ALA A 609 27.60 4.71 17.84
C ALA A 609 28.23 5.63 18.92
N LEU A 610 29.54 5.79 18.85
CA LEU A 610 30.23 6.79 19.66
C LEU A 610 29.75 8.20 19.26
N PRO A 611 29.31 9.05 20.19
CA PRO A 611 28.76 10.37 19.90
C PRO A 611 29.67 11.29 19.08
#